data_cf9b3082cec237864c9e27f16aeb0346
#
_entry.id   cf9b3082cec237864c9e27f16aeb0346
#
_cell.length_a   1.000
_cell.length_b   1.000
_cell.length_c   1.000
_cell.angle_alpha   90.00
_cell.angle_beta   90.00
_cell.angle_gamma   90.00
#
_symmetry.space_group_name_H-M   'P 1'
#
loop_
_entity.id
_entity.type
_entity.pdbx_description
1 polymer ?
#
loop_
_entity_poly.entity_id
_entity_poly.type
_entity_poly.pdbx_seq_one_letter_code
_entity_poly.pdbx_strand_id
1 'polypeptide(L)'
;MRFVDEYRSNEKVQTLLEAIRKKVTRPWYIMEICGGQTHAIARYRLEEMLPPDLQLLHGPGCPGCVTPVETIDYALKLATQPNVILASFGDMMRVPGSKEDLLSVKARGADIRMLYTPLDALSLAEENPDKEIVFFAIGFETTAPVHLMALKEAIRRGLPNFSILTSLFTVPPAIETILSDPESKVNGFLTAGHVCAITGNRAYHRLAAHYKIPMVVTGFEPVDLLYGIYRCVSQLEAGSYEVENAYKRAVPEQGNAAARQLMDEMLEPCDQDWRGIGIIPSSGLQLRSEYKRYSSRMRFQLRPEENRIASECIAGLIMRGLRQPSDCPHFGKACHPTHPLGAPMVSSEGVCAAYYRYK
;
A
#
# COMPACT_ATOMS: atom_id res chain seq x y z
N MET A 1 17.46 17.98 -12.57
CA MET A 1 17.58 16.54 -13.01
C MET A 1 16.44 16.27 -13.97
N ARG A 2 16.70 15.75 -15.16
CA ARG A 2 15.68 15.46 -16.16
C ARG A 2 14.60 14.54 -15.58
N PHE A 3 13.33 14.80 -15.87
CA PHE A 3 12.14 14.11 -15.34
C PHE A 3 11.86 14.29 -13.83
N VAL A 4 12.54 15.24 -13.17
CA VAL A 4 12.30 15.58 -11.75
C VAL A 4 12.03 17.08 -11.62
N ASP A 5 13.00 17.94 -11.99
CA ASP A 5 12.91 19.38 -11.73
C ASP A 5 11.76 20.04 -12.51
N GLU A 6 11.49 19.59 -13.75
CA GLU A 6 10.38 20.08 -14.55
C GLU A 6 8.98 19.73 -13.95
N TYR A 7 8.91 18.71 -13.09
CA TYR A 7 7.67 18.31 -12.39
C TYR A 7 7.54 18.93 -11.00
N ARG A 8 8.55 19.72 -10.58
CA ARG A 8 8.57 20.54 -9.34
C ARG A 8 8.54 22.05 -9.65
N SER A 9 8.31 22.44 -10.90
CA SER A 9 8.27 23.85 -11.31
C SER A 9 7.12 24.59 -10.65
N ASN A 10 7.42 25.63 -9.86
CA ASN A 10 6.42 26.48 -9.23
C ASN A 10 5.49 27.17 -10.25
N GLU A 11 5.99 27.59 -11.40
CA GLU A 11 5.19 28.20 -12.46
C GLU A 11 4.10 27.23 -12.96
N LYS A 12 4.47 25.97 -13.26
CA LYS A 12 3.52 24.93 -13.67
C LYS A 12 2.53 24.60 -12.58
N VAL A 13 2.98 24.55 -11.33
CA VAL A 13 2.11 24.33 -10.15
C VAL A 13 1.06 25.45 -10.06
N GLN A 14 1.45 26.72 -10.14
CA GLN A 14 0.51 27.84 -10.09
C GLN A 14 -0.48 27.82 -11.28
N THR A 15 0.02 27.56 -12.49
CA THR A 15 -0.82 27.43 -13.68
C THR A 15 -1.90 26.35 -13.50
N LEU A 16 -1.54 25.20 -12.96
CA LEU A 16 -2.47 24.09 -12.71
C LEU A 16 -3.48 24.43 -11.60
N LEU A 17 -3.03 25.07 -10.52
CA LEU A 17 -3.92 25.50 -9.44
C LEU A 17 -4.97 26.52 -9.93
N GLU A 18 -4.57 27.47 -10.77
CA GLU A 18 -5.50 28.42 -11.39
C GLU A 18 -6.50 27.71 -12.33
N ALA A 19 -6.02 26.76 -13.13
CA ALA A 19 -6.88 25.96 -14.01
C ALA A 19 -7.89 25.13 -13.19
N ILE A 20 -7.47 24.51 -12.09
CA ILE A 20 -8.36 23.77 -11.18
C ILE A 20 -9.39 24.71 -10.55
N ARG A 21 -8.98 25.86 -10.01
CA ARG A 21 -9.92 26.86 -9.41
C ARG A 21 -10.99 27.33 -10.38
N LYS A 22 -10.63 27.57 -11.65
CA LYS A 22 -11.57 27.96 -12.71
C LYS A 22 -12.51 26.83 -13.13
N LYS A 23 -12.10 25.58 -12.92
CA LYS A 23 -12.82 24.41 -13.42
C LYS A 23 -13.82 23.87 -12.41
N VAL A 24 -13.52 23.92 -11.12
CA VAL A 24 -14.41 23.43 -10.04
C VAL A 24 -15.62 24.34 -9.91
N THR A 25 -16.83 23.78 -10.10
CA THR A 25 -18.12 24.50 -10.02
C THR A 25 -18.99 24.04 -8.85
N ARG A 26 -18.67 22.92 -8.22
CA ARG A 26 -19.38 22.33 -7.08
C ARG A 26 -18.46 21.45 -6.26
N PRO A 27 -18.86 20.99 -5.05
CA PRO A 27 -18.03 20.13 -4.21
C PRO A 27 -17.69 18.80 -4.88
N TRP A 28 -16.38 18.46 -4.88
CA TRP A 28 -15.83 17.20 -5.36
C TRP A 28 -14.88 16.56 -4.36
N TYR A 29 -14.94 15.24 -4.29
CA TYR A 29 -14.10 14.40 -3.44
C TYR A 29 -13.28 13.46 -4.32
N ILE A 30 -11.97 13.65 -4.38
CA ILE A 30 -11.06 12.82 -5.16
C ILE A 30 -10.20 12.03 -4.20
N MET A 31 -10.19 10.69 -4.35
CA MET A 31 -9.36 9.82 -3.52
C MET A 31 -8.09 9.42 -4.26
N GLU A 32 -6.95 9.62 -3.62
CA GLU A 32 -5.73 8.92 -4.02
C GLU A 32 -5.65 7.57 -3.31
N ILE A 33 -5.03 6.58 -3.96
CA ILE A 33 -4.97 5.21 -3.45
C ILE A 33 -3.52 4.69 -3.38
N CYS A 34 -2.61 5.56 -2.96
CA CYS A 34 -1.19 5.24 -2.86
C CYS A 34 -0.50 6.04 -1.76
N GLY A 35 0.13 5.37 -0.81
CA GLY A 35 0.87 6.04 0.27
C GLY A 35 1.97 7.00 -0.21
N GLY A 36 2.60 6.73 -1.35
CA GLY A 36 3.56 7.66 -1.96
C GLY A 36 2.90 8.96 -2.45
N GLN A 37 1.66 8.88 -2.97
CA GLN A 37 0.87 10.06 -3.32
C GLN A 37 0.43 10.81 -2.06
N THR A 38 -0.08 10.12 -1.04
CA THR A 38 -0.40 10.69 0.28
C THR A 38 0.77 11.49 0.84
N HIS A 39 1.96 10.85 0.87
CA HIS A 39 3.19 11.48 1.36
C HIS A 39 3.54 12.76 0.57
N ALA A 40 3.48 12.70 -0.76
CA ALA A 40 3.79 13.82 -1.61
C ALA A 40 2.77 14.97 -1.46
N ILE A 41 1.48 14.65 -1.40
CA ILE A 41 0.39 15.61 -1.18
C ILE A 41 0.61 16.37 0.14
N ALA A 42 0.87 15.64 1.24
CA ALA A 42 1.13 16.23 2.55
C ALA A 42 2.44 17.04 2.56
N ARG A 43 3.54 16.48 2.02
CA ARG A 43 4.86 17.13 1.98
C ARG A 43 4.86 18.45 1.25
N TYR A 44 4.17 18.54 0.12
CA TYR A 44 4.08 19.75 -0.70
C TYR A 44 2.85 20.60 -0.33
N ARG A 45 2.09 20.20 0.70
CA ARG A 45 0.89 20.89 1.19
C ARG A 45 -0.13 21.19 0.09
N LEU A 46 -0.29 20.27 -0.85
CA LEU A 46 -1.12 20.49 -2.04
C LEU A 46 -2.58 20.72 -1.69
N GLU A 47 -3.12 20.05 -0.67
CA GLU A 47 -4.51 20.23 -0.24
C GLU A 47 -4.83 21.65 0.19
N GLU A 48 -3.89 22.34 0.85
CA GLU A 48 -4.07 23.72 1.31
C GLU A 48 -4.11 24.74 0.15
N MET A 49 -3.60 24.35 -1.03
CA MET A 49 -3.57 25.19 -2.23
C MET A 49 -4.79 24.99 -3.12
N LEU A 50 -5.56 23.91 -2.92
CA LEU A 50 -6.76 23.60 -3.70
C LEU A 50 -7.94 24.54 -3.30
N PRO A 51 -8.93 24.72 -4.19
CA PRO A 51 -10.15 25.42 -3.82
C PRO A 51 -10.94 24.66 -2.75
N PRO A 52 -11.70 25.34 -1.88
CA PRO A 52 -12.43 24.72 -0.76
C PRO A 52 -13.46 23.66 -1.17
N ASP A 53 -13.99 23.77 -2.37
CA ASP A 53 -14.94 22.81 -2.95
C ASP A 53 -14.26 21.57 -3.53
N LEU A 54 -12.94 21.41 -3.43
CA LEU A 54 -12.21 20.25 -3.87
C LEU A 54 -11.44 19.63 -2.71
N GLN A 55 -11.87 18.47 -2.25
CA GLN A 55 -11.24 17.76 -1.14
C GLN A 55 -10.55 16.50 -1.64
N LEU A 56 -9.33 16.27 -1.12
CA LEU A 56 -8.63 15.01 -1.33
C LEU A 56 -8.95 14.06 -0.18
N LEU A 57 -9.15 12.79 -0.53
CA LEU A 57 -9.35 11.68 0.38
C LEU A 57 -8.18 10.70 0.24
N HIS A 58 -7.80 10.06 1.32
CA HIS A 58 -6.66 9.14 1.36
C HIS A 58 -7.14 7.71 1.48
N GLY A 59 -6.88 6.93 0.44
CA GLY A 59 -7.25 5.53 0.36
C GLY A 59 -6.21 4.58 1.00
N PRO A 60 -6.49 3.26 1.00
CA PRO A 60 -5.64 2.25 1.65
C PRO A 60 -4.41 1.88 0.79
N GLY A 61 -3.57 2.86 0.46
CA GLY A 61 -2.43 2.72 -0.45
C GLY A 61 -1.09 2.39 0.20
N CYS A 62 -1.03 2.11 1.50
CA CYS A 62 0.18 1.74 2.23
C CYS A 62 0.11 0.26 2.67
N PRO A 63 0.97 -0.64 2.17
CA PRO A 63 0.82 -2.08 2.42
C PRO A 63 1.01 -2.45 3.89
N GLY A 64 1.95 -1.83 4.60
CA GLY A 64 2.11 -2.02 6.04
C GLY A 64 0.90 -1.52 6.84
N CYS A 65 0.20 -0.50 6.33
CA CYS A 65 -0.97 0.07 6.99
C CYS A 65 -2.19 -0.86 6.95
N VAL A 66 -2.32 -1.63 5.88
CA VAL A 66 -3.44 -2.55 5.64
C VAL A 66 -3.14 -3.99 6.02
N THR A 67 -1.89 -4.31 6.38
CA THR A 67 -1.53 -5.66 6.84
C THR A 67 -2.31 -6.02 8.11
N PRO A 68 -3.05 -7.16 8.11
CA PRO A 68 -3.86 -7.59 9.24
C PRO A 68 -3.04 -7.76 10.52
N VAL A 69 -3.66 -7.42 11.65
CA VAL A 69 -3.05 -7.63 12.98
C VAL A 69 -2.66 -9.10 13.16
N GLU A 70 -3.51 -10.03 12.74
CA GLU A 70 -3.23 -11.48 12.79
C GLU A 70 -1.99 -11.90 12.01
N THR A 71 -1.70 -11.23 10.88
CA THR A 71 -0.49 -11.53 10.11
C THR A 71 0.75 -11.00 10.83
N ILE A 72 0.66 -9.85 11.50
CA ILE A 72 1.73 -9.35 12.37
C ILE A 72 1.95 -10.31 13.54
N ASP A 73 0.87 -10.71 14.25
CA ASP A 73 0.96 -11.64 15.37
C ASP A 73 1.54 -13.00 14.95
N TYR A 74 1.20 -13.45 13.74
CA TYR A 74 1.80 -14.66 13.17
C TYR A 74 3.31 -14.49 12.92
N ALA A 75 3.73 -13.33 12.41
CA ALA A 75 5.15 -13.00 12.23
C ALA A 75 5.89 -12.93 13.58
N LEU A 76 5.28 -12.35 14.61
CA LEU A 76 5.80 -12.33 15.98
C LEU A 76 6.00 -13.75 16.53
N LYS A 77 5.01 -14.62 16.35
CA LYS A 77 5.12 -16.04 16.72
C LYS A 77 6.23 -16.78 15.97
N LEU A 78 6.36 -16.53 14.67
CA LEU A 78 7.47 -17.10 13.88
C LEU A 78 8.82 -16.65 14.42
N ALA A 79 8.97 -15.35 14.72
CA ALA A 79 10.23 -14.81 15.23
C ALA A 79 10.64 -15.37 16.60
N THR A 80 9.71 -15.91 17.37
CA THR A 80 9.98 -16.54 18.68
C THR A 80 10.24 -18.05 18.58
N GLN A 81 10.10 -18.66 17.39
CA GLN A 81 10.42 -20.08 17.23
C GLN A 81 11.93 -20.32 17.33
N PRO A 82 12.37 -21.42 17.95
CA PRO A 82 13.77 -21.78 17.94
C PRO A 82 14.27 -21.99 16.49
N ASN A 83 15.49 -21.58 16.23
CA ASN A 83 16.16 -21.70 14.93
C ASN A 83 15.46 -20.96 13.76
N VAL A 84 14.62 -19.98 14.03
CA VAL A 84 14.01 -19.11 13.00
C VAL A 84 14.74 -17.77 12.95
N ILE A 85 15.08 -17.33 11.75
CA ILE A 85 15.42 -15.93 11.45
C ILE A 85 14.24 -15.34 10.69
N LEU A 86 13.56 -14.36 11.28
CA LEU A 86 12.55 -13.58 10.58
C LEU A 86 13.20 -12.38 9.90
N ALA A 87 13.03 -12.25 8.60
CA ALA A 87 13.60 -11.17 7.81
C ALA A 87 12.49 -10.30 7.18
N SER A 88 12.58 -8.98 7.32
CA SER A 88 11.58 -8.05 6.76
C SER A 88 12.16 -6.65 6.57
N PHE A 89 11.37 -5.73 6.03
CA PHE A 89 11.75 -4.33 5.82
C PHE A 89 11.56 -3.49 7.07
N GLY A 90 12.32 -2.38 7.15
CA GLY A 90 12.42 -1.55 8.35
C GLY A 90 11.10 -1.01 8.89
N ASP A 91 10.18 -0.61 8.02
CA ASP A 91 8.87 -0.08 8.43
C ASP A 91 8.06 -1.12 9.22
N MET A 92 8.17 -2.40 8.86
CA MET A 92 7.43 -3.48 9.51
C MET A 92 7.87 -3.74 10.95
N MET A 93 9.09 -3.34 11.32
CA MET A 93 9.62 -3.55 12.67
C MET A 93 8.76 -2.91 13.76
N ARG A 94 8.06 -1.81 13.45
CA ARG A 94 7.27 -1.03 14.39
C ARG A 94 5.77 -1.08 14.15
N VAL A 95 5.32 -1.85 13.15
CA VAL A 95 3.87 -2.04 12.94
C VAL A 95 3.30 -2.85 14.10
N PRO A 96 2.34 -2.30 14.86
CA PRO A 96 1.82 -2.98 16.04
C PRO A 96 0.97 -4.20 15.66
N GLY A 97 1.27 -5.32 16.30
CA GLY A 97 0.37 -6.47 16.41
C GLY A 97 -0.70 -6.25 17.48
N SER A 98 -1.26 -7.31 18.02
CA SER A 98 -2.26 -7.25 19.10
C SER A 98 -1.68 -6.73 20.43
N LYS A 99 -0.44 -7.05 20.74
CA LYS A 99 0.21 -6.74 22.03
C LYS A 99 1.51 -5.98 21.88
N GLU A 100 2.25 -6.22 20.82
CA GLU A 100 3.61 -5.76 20.62
C GLU A 100 3.98 -5.69 19.15
N ASP A 101 5.20 -5.28 18.86
CA ASP A 101 5.77 -5.21 17.51
C ASP A 101 7.04 -6.06 17.38
N LEU A 102 7.53 -6.19 16.13
CA LEU A 102 8.75 -6.98 15.86
C LEU A 102 10.00 -6.40 16.54
N LEU A 103 10.06 -5.07 16.72
CA LEU A 103 11.19 -4.42 17.38
C LEU A 103 11.27 -4.80 18.87
N SER A 104 10.13 -4.86 19.54
CA SER A 104 10.00 -5.27 20.94
C SER A 104 10.42 -6.73 21.14
N VAL A 105 9.99 -7.63 20.24
CA VAL A 105 10.36 -9.05 20.29
C VAL A 105 11.86 -9.24 19.99
N LYS A 106 12.39 -8.47 19.02
CA LYS A 106 13.84 -8.43 18.74
C LYS A 106 14.65 -8.01 19.96
N ALA A 107 14.20 -6.99 20.70
CA ALA A 107 14.88 -6.52 21.92
C ALA A 107 14.93 -7.59 23.03
N ARG A 108 14.02 -8.58 22.99
CA ARG A 108 14.03 -9.74 23.90
C ARG A 108 14.82 -10.95 23.39
N GLY A 109 15.54 -10.78 22.28
CA GLY A 109 16.49 -11.79 21.79
C GLY A 109 16.02 -12.61 20.59
N ALA A 110 14.84 -12.33 19.99
CA ALA A 110 14.45 -12.98 18.76
C ALA A 110 15.37 -12.57 17.59
N ASP A 111 15.70 -13.52 16.73
CA ASP A 111 16.57 -13.26 15.57
C ASP A 111 15.74 -12.66 14.42
N ILE A 112 15.63 -11.34 14.45
CA ILE A 112 14.90 -10.58 13.42
C ILE A 112 15.91 -9.73 12.65
N ARG A 113 15.92 -9.85 11.32
CA ARG A 113 16.84 -9.14 10.43
C ARG A 113 16.10 -8.15 9.54
N MET A 114 16.60 -6.92 9.49
CA MET A 114 16.11 -5.89 8.58
C MET A 114 16.83 -6.03 7.24
N LEU A 115 16.05 -6.10 6.17
CA LEU A 115 16.52 -6.22 4.79
C LEU A 115 16.43 -4.91 4.04
N TYR A 116 17.29 -4.72 3.06
CA TYR A 116 17.23 -3.66 2.06
C TYR A 116 16.69 -4.18 0.72
N THR A 117 16.90 -5.47 0.45
CA THR A 117 16.35 -6.16 -0.73
C THR A 117 15.87 -7.57 -0.34
N PRO A 118 14.85 -8.13 -1.00
CA PRO A 118 14.44 -9.51 -0.77
C PRO A 118 15.53 -10.54 -0.98
N LEU A 119 16.55 -10.23 -1.82
CA LEU A 119 17.71 -11.10 -2.07
C LEU A 119 18.61 -11.26 -0.85
N ASP A 120 18.63 -10.29 0.08
CA ASP A 120 19.41 -10.40 1.33
C ASP A 120 18.95 -11.59 2.16
N ALA A 121 17.65 -11.97 2.08
CA ALA A 121 17.13 -13.14 2.77
C ALA A 121 17.73 -14.46 2.24
N LEU A 122 18.15 -14.49 0.98
CA LEU A 122 18.84 -15.67 0.40
C LEU A 122 20.26 -15.81 0.93
N SER A 123 20.97 -14.71 1.06
CA SER A 123 22.29 -14.70 1.69
C SER A 123 22.21 -15.19 3.14
N LEU A 124 21.18 -14.74 3.89
CA LEU A 124 20.92 -15.25 5.24
C LEU A 124 20.68 -16.76 5.25
N ALA A 125 19.99 -17.31 4.24
CA ALA A 125 19.73 -18.74 4.16
C ALA A 125 21.00 -19.55 3.86
N GLU A 126 21.89 -19.04 3.02
CA GLU A 126 23.18 -19.66 2.72
C GLU A 126 24.15 -19.61 3.92
N GLU A 127 24.17 -18.51 4.65
CA GLU A 127 25.03 -18.28 5.81
C GLU A 127 24.56 -19.05 7.07
N ASN A 128 23.28 -19.45 7.12
CA ASN A 128 22.68 -20.12 8.29
C ASN A 128 21.92 -21.38 7.86
N PRO A 129 22.63 -22.43 7.38
CA PRO A 129 21.99 -23.63 6.81
C PRO A 129 21.20 -24.46 7.84
N ASP A 130 21.45 -24.27 9.11
CA ASP A 130 20.79 -24.92 10.26
C ASP A 130 19.63 -24.11 10.84
N LYS A 131 19.34 -22.93 10.27
CA LYS A 131 18.19 -22.08 10.65
C LYS A 131 17.17 -21.97 9.53
N GLU A 132 15.93 -21.78 9.92
CA GLU A 132 14.83 -21.48 9.00
C GLU A 132 14.74 -19.97 8.74
N ILE A 133 14.88 -19.55 7.50
CA ILE A 133 14.76 -18.15 7.10
C ILE A 133 13.34 -17.89 6.61
N VAL A 134 12.62 -17.04 7.33
CA VAL A 134 11.28 -16.62 6.96
C VAL A 134 11.33 -15.18 6.46
N PHE A 135 11.13 -14.99 5.17
CA PHE A 135 11.01 -13.67 4.59
C PHE A 135 9.55 -13.18 4.70
N PHE A 136 9.31 -12.15 5.52
CA PHE A 136 8.00 -11.51 5.64
C PHE A 136 7.81 -10.51 4.51
N ALA A 137 7.11 -10.93 3.46
CA ALA A 137 6.90 -10.22 2.21
C ALA A 137 5.57 -9.45 2.25
N ILE A 138 5.66 -8.14 2.34
CA ILE A 138 4.53 -7.23 2.40
C ILE A 138 4.54 -6.36 1.15
N GLY A 139 3.37 -6.12 0.55
CA GLY A 139 3.32 -5.25 -0.61
C GLY A 139 2.02 -5.27 -1.38
N PHE A 140 1.99 -4.42 -2.38
CA PHE A 140 1.01 -4.42 -3.46
C PHE A 140 1.61 -5.06 -4.73
N GLU A 141 0.90 -4.93 -5.84
CA GLU A 141 1.34 -5.43 -7.15
C GLU A 141 2.71 -4.89 -7.57
N THR A 142 3.14 -3.77 -7.02
CA THR A 142 4.45 -3.16 -7.31
C THR A 142 5.61 -3.96 -6.76
N THR A 143 5.47 -4.52 -5.56
CA THR A 143 6.55 -5.22 -4.86
C THR A 143 6.46 -6.73 -4.99
N ALA A 144 5.30 -7.29 -5.32
CA ALA A 144 5.13 -8.71 -5.52
C ALA A 144 6.17 -9.31 -6.49
N PRO A 145 6.46 -8.73 -7.67
CA PRO A 145 7.46 -9.29 -8.59
C PRO A 145 8.85 -9.47 -7.99
N VAL A 146 9.34 -8.49 -7.21
CA VAL A 146 10.69 -8.60 -6.60
C VAL A 146 10.73 -9.65 -5.49
N HIS A 147 9.64 -9.83 -4.75
CA HIS A 147 9.52 -10.93 -3.77
C HIS A 147 9.55 -12.29 -4.46
N LEU A 148 8.83 -12.41 -5.58
CA LEU A 148 8.80 -13.63 -6.38
C LEU A 148 10.15 -13.92 -7.08
N MET A 149 10.86 -12.89 -7.50
CA MET A 149 12.22 -13.05 -8.02
C MET A 149 13.14 -13.66 -6.95
N ALA A 150 13.06 -13.21 -5.70
CA ALA A 150 13.82 -13.82 -4.61
C ALA A 150 13.40 -15.27 -4.39
N LEU A 151 12.10 -15.58 -4.38
CA LEU A 151 11.62 -16.95 -4.25
C LEU A 151 12.10 -17.84 -5.42
N LYS A 152 12.01 -17.36 -6.66
CA LYS A 152 12.48 -18.09 -7.85
C LYS A 152 13.99 -18.35 -7.78
N GLU A 153 14.75 -17.41 -7.28
CA GLU A 153 16.19 -17.54 -7.08
C GLU A 153 16.51 -18.50 -5.92
N ALA A 154 15.73 -18.49 -4.82
CA ALA A 154 15.87 -19.48 -3.74
C ALA A 154 15.65 -20.92 -4.26
N ILE A 155 14.64 -21.08 -5.12
CA ILE A 155 14.36 -22.36 -5.78
C ILE A 155 15.53 -22.79 -6.66
N ARG A 156 16.06 -21.87 -7.48
CA ARG A 156 17.20 -22.13 -8.38
C ARG A 156 18.48 -22.53 -7.62
N ARG A 157 18.73 -21.90 -6.47
CA ARG A 157 19.87 -22.24 -5.58
C ARG A 157 19.63 -23.49 -4.74
N GLY A 158 18.41 -24.03 -4.72
CA GLY A 158 18.06 -25.20 -3.92
C GLY A 158 18.11 -24.95 -2.42
N LEU A 159 17.71 -23.77 -1.95
CA LEU A 159 17.71 -23.41 -0.53
C LEU A 159 16.52 -24.05 0.20
N PRO A 160 16.73 -25.12 1.00
CA PRO A 160 15.64 -25.84 1.64
C PRO A 160 15.09 -25.10 2.86
N ASN A 161 15.89 -24.22 3.46
CA ASN A 161 15.64 -23.49 4.69
C ASN A 161 15.05 -22.08 4.44
N PHE A 162 14.62 -21.77 3.23
CA PHE A 162 13.95 -20.50 2.89
C PHE A 162 12.44 -20.69 2.77
N SER A 163 11.69 -19.76 3.36
CA SER A 163 10.24 -19.67 3.20
C SER A 163 9.76 -18.22 3.22
N ILE A 164 8.55 -18.01 2.73
CA ILE A 164 7.96 -16.67 2.62
C ILE A 164 6.63 -16.60 3.39
N LEU A 165 6.47 -15.58 4.21
CA LEU A 165 5.18 -15.18 4.79
C LEU A 165 4.64 -14.04 3.94
N THR A 166 3.58 -14.30 3.18
CA THR A 166 2.99 -13.30 2.29
C THR A 166 1.92 -12.47 2.98
N SER A 167 1.97 -11.16 2.77
CA SER A 167 0.91 -10.18 3.03
C SER A 167 0.84 -9.27 1.79
N LEU A 168 0.37 -9.82 0.69
CA LEU A 168 0.34 -9.18 -0.63
C LEU A 168 -1.10 -8.83 -1.00
N PHE A 169 -1.30 -7.62 -1.48
CA PHE A 169 -2.61 -7.03 -1.76
C PHE A 169 -2.72 -6.58 -3.20
N THR A 170 -3.95 -6.46 -3.69
CA THR A 170 -4.28 -5.89 -5.00
C THR A 170 -5.23 -4.70 -4.86
N VAL A 171 -4.93 -3.61 -5.57
CA VAL A 171 -5.64 -2.32 -5.42
C VAL A 171 -7.07 -2.34 -5.98
N PRO A 172 -7.37 -2.92 -7.17
CA PRO A 172 -8.71 -2.79 -7.77
C PRO A 172 -9.87 -3.29 -6.90
N PRO A 173 -9.79 -4.44 -6.18
CA PRO A 173 -10.87 -4.88 -5.30
C PRO A 173 -11.10 -3.93 -4.10
N ALA A 174 -10.05 -3.28 -3.60
CA ALA A 174 -10.19 -2.30 -2.53
C ALA A 174 -10.95 -1.04 -3.00
N ILE A 175 -10.68 -0.57 -4.23
CA ILE A 175 -11.45 0.51 -4.86
C ILE A 175 -12.93 0.10 -4.98
N GLU A 176 -13.20 -1.12 -5.46
CA GLU A 176 -14.56 -1.65 -5.61
C GLU A 176 -15.29 -1.68 -4.26
N THR A 177 -14.62 -2.09 -3.20
CA THR A 177 -15.17 -2.09 -1.82
C THR A 177 -15.50 -0.67 -1.35
N ILE A 178 -14.62 0.30 -1.57
CA ILE A 178 -14.86 1.71 -1.21
C ILE A 178 -16.03 2.29 -1.99
N LEU A 179 -16.15 1.98 -3.28
CA LEU A 179 -17.25 2.49 -4.13
C LEU A 179 -18.59 1.82 -3.82
N SER A 180 -18.58 0.59 -3.30
CA SER A 180 -19.78 -0.13 -2.88
C SER A 180 -20.29 0.29 -1.51
N ASP A 181 -19.51 1.08 -0.76
CA ASP A 181 -19.90 1.58 0.54
C ASP A 181 -20.95 2.69 0.39
N PRO A 182 -22.15 2.56 0.98
CA PRO A 182 -23.21 3.58 0.87
C PRO A 182 -22.84 4.92 1.51
N GLU A 183 -21.85 4.96 2.41
CA GLU A 183 -21.34 6.19 3.01
C GLU A 183 -20.22 6.84 2.18
N SER A 184 -19.77 6.19 1.10
CA SER A 184 -18.68 6.70 0.24
C SER A 184 -19.06 8.02 -0.42
N LYS A 185 -18.15 9.00 -0.29
CA LYS A 185 -18.29 10.32 -0.94
C LYS A 185 -17.37 10.46 -2.15
N VAL A 186 -16.65 9.41 -2.52
CA VAL A 186 -15.64 9.46 -3.58
C VAL A 186 -16.28 9.70 -4.93
N ASN A 187 -15.85 10.74 -5.63
CA ASN A 187 -16.33 11.11 -6.98
C ASN A 187 -15.30 10.79 -8.06
N GLY A 188 -14.03 10.63 -7.73
CA GLY A 188 -12.95 10.30 -8.65
C GLY A 188 -11.73 9.72 -7.96
N PHE A 189 -10.87 9.05 -8.73
CA PHE A 189 -9.64 8.46 -8.20
C PHE A 189 -8.39 8.99 -8.90
N LEU A 190 -7.34 9.21 -8.09
CA LEU A 190 -5.96 9.24 -8.57
C LEU A 190 -5.37 7.86 -8.35
N THR A 191 -5.18 7.10 -9.42
CA THR A 191 -4.63 5.75 -9.32
C THR A 191 -3.11 5.77 -9.31
N ALA A 192 -2.53 4.82 -8.58
CA ALA A 192 -1.10 4.74 -8.34
C ALA A 192 -0.30 4.41 -9.62
N GLY A 193 0.49 5.37 -10.12
CA GLY A 193 1.25 5.18 -11.35
C GLY A 193 2.22 4.00 -11.30
N HIS A 194 2.87 3.75 -10.15
CA HIS A 194 3.79 2.62 -10.01
C HIS A 194 3.06 1.26 -10.01
N VAL A 195 1.82 1.18 -9.51
CA VAL A 195 0.99 -0.03 -9.65
C VAL A 195 0.67 -0.25 -11.14
N CYS A 196 0.19 0.80 -11.82
CA CYS A 196 -0.13 0.72 -13.24
C CYS A 196 1.10 0.45 -14.13
N ALA A 197 2.31 0.83 -13.70
CA ALA A 197 3.54 0.47 -14.40
C ALA A 197 3.78 -1.05 -14.43
N ILE A 198 3.30 -1.78 -13.42
CA ILE A 198 3.37 -3.25 -13.34
C ILE A 198 2.15 -3.90 -14.01
N THR A 199 0.93 -3.52 -13.60
CA THR A 199 -0.30 -4.21 -13.99
C THR A 199 -0.95 -3.66 -15.26
N GLY A 200 -0.57 -2.46 -15.71
CA GLY A 200 -1.33 -1.68 -16.67
C GLY A 200 -2.57 -1.06 -16.02
N ASN A 201 -3.45 -0.50 -16.83
CA ASN A 201 -4.66 0.20 -16.37
C ASN A 201 -5.96 -0.55 -16.69
N ARG A 202 -5.88 -1.74 -17.28
CA ARG A 202 -7.04 -2.50 -17.78
C ARG A 202 -8.12 -2.77 -16.71
N ALA A 203 -7.70 -3.09 -15.48
CA ALA A 203 -8.64 -3.40 -14.39
C ALA A 203 -9.52 -2.19 -14.03
N TYR A 204 -8.99 -0.99 -14.15
CA TYR A 204 -9.69 0.25 -13.80
C TYR A 204 -10.80 0.62 -14.81
N HIS A 205 -10.70 0.22 -16.09
CA HIS A 205 -11.73 0.51 -17.08
C HIS A 205 -13.09 -0.10 -16.71
N ARG A 206 -13.09 -1.32 -16.18
CA ARG A 206 -14.32 -1.97 -15.69
C ARG A 206 -14.94 -1.17 -14.53
N LEU A 207 -14.11 -0.74 -13.58
CA LEU A 207 -14.57 0.03 -12.41
C LEU A 207 -15.09 1.41 -12.83
N ALA A 208 -14.36 2.12 -13.67
CA ALA A 208 -14.78 3.44 -14.17
C ALA A 208 -16.13 3.38 -14.89
N ALA A 209 -16.32 2.39 -15.76
CA ALA A 209 -17.57 2.21 -16.50
C ALA A 209 -18.75 1.79 -15.60
N HIS A 210 -18.51 0.86 -14.65
CA HIS A 210 -19.56 0.34 -13.77
C HIS A 210 -20.06 1.39 -12.77
N TYR A 211 -19.13 2.08 -12.11
CA TYR A 211 -19.45 3.07 -11.08
C TYR A 211 -19.63 4.48 -11.62
N LYS A 212 -19.41 4.69 -12.93
CA LYS A 212 -19.44 6.01 -13.57
C LYS A 212 -18.57 7.03 -12.83
N ILE A 213 -17.30 6.70 -12.70
CA ILE A 213 -16.33 7.47 -11.94
C ILE A 213 -15.01 7.61 -12.72
N PRO A 214 -14.44 8.83 -12.85
CA PRO A 214 -13.15 9.02 -13.51
C PRO A 214 -12.01 8.44 -12.68
N MET A 215 -11.05 7.80 -13.35
CA MET A 215 -9.85 7.26 -12.74
C MET A 215 -8.63 7.75 -13.49
N VAL A 216 -7.77 8.54 -12.85
CA VAL A 216 -6.61 9.15 -13.50
C VAL A 216 -5.33 8.56 -12.93
N VAL A 217 -4.55 7.90 -13.78
CA VAL A 217 -3.22 7.38 -13.41
C VAL A 217 -2.25 8.54 -13.29
N THR A 218 -1.66 8.74 -12.11
CA THR A 218 -0.73 9.85 -11.87
C THR A 218 0.60 9.40 -11.29
N GLY A 219 1.62 10.27 -11.42
CA GLY A 219 2.90 10.15 -10.71
C GLY A 219 2.85 10.75 -9.31
N PHE A 220 4.01 11.19 -8.83
CA PHE A 220 4.23 11.54 -7.42
C PHE A 220 4.77 12.96 -7.22
N GLU A 221 5.20 13.61 -8.29
CA GLU A 221 5.68 14.99 -8.20
C GLU A 221 4.50 15.99 -8.18
N PRO A 222 4.67 17.20 -7.63
CA PRO A 222 3.57 18.17 -7.51
C PRO A 222 2.82 18.43 -8.80
N VAL A 223 3.54 18.57 -9.93
CA VAL A 223 2.93 18.79 -11.25
C VAL A 223 2.16 17.56 -11.71
N ASP A 224 2.65 16.35 -11.45
CA ASP A 224 1.94 15.11 -11.80
C ASP A 224 0.61 15.02 -11.06
N LEU A 225 0.65 15.27 -9.75
CA LEU A 225 -0.54 15.19 -8.88
C LEU A 225 -1.57 16.24 -9.26
N LEU A 226 -1.16 17.49 -9.40
CA LEU A 226 -2.05 18.59 -9.79
C LEU A 226 -2.60 18.40 -11.21
N TYR A 227 -1.80 17.88 -12.15
CA TYR A 227 -2.29 17.56 -13.49
C TYR A 227 -3.32 16.43 -13.45
N GLY A 228 -3.07 15.38 -12.66
CA GLY A 228 -4.04 14.31 -12.44
C GLY A 228 -5.34 14.80 -11.80
N ILE A 229 -5.26 15.67 -10.78
CA ILE A 229 -6.42 16.32 -10.16
C ILE A 229 -7.18 17.15 -11.21
N TYR A 230 -6.49 17.97 -11.99
CA TYR A 230 -7.10 18.77 -13.06
C TYR A 230 -7.85 17.90 -14.08
N ARG A 231 -7.26 16.77 -14.50
CA ARG A 231 -7.89 15.85 -15.45
C ARG A 231 -9.11 15.17 -14.83
N CYS A 232 -9.02 14.75 -13.58
CA CYS A 232 -10.12 14.16 -12.84
C CYS A 232 -11.31 15.15 -12.71
N VAL A 233 -11.04 16.37 -12.23
CA VAL A 233 -12.04 17.45 -12.17
C VAL A 233 -12.64 17.76 -13.55
N SER A 234 -11.80 17.78 -14.60
CA SER A 234 -12.28 18.06 -15.96
C SER A 234 -13.27 17.02 -16.46
N GLN A 235 -13.08 15.77 -16.11
CA GLN A 235 -14.02 14.70 -16.43
C GLN A 235 -15.30 14.82 -15.59
N LEU A 236 -15.17 15.08 -14.28
CA LEU A 236 -16.31 15.27 -13.37
C LEU A 236 -17.24 16.39 -13.82
N GLU A 237 -16.69 17.56 -14.19
CA GLU A 237 -17.44 18.70 -14.67
C GLU A 237 -18.04 18.47 -16.06
N ALA A 238 -17.46 17.61 -16.88
CA ALA A 238 -17.97 17.22 -18.19
C ALA A 238 -18.96 16.04 -18.13
N GLY A 239 -19.12 15.39 -16.97
CA GLY A 239 -19.94 14.19 -16.83
C GLY A 239 -19.38 12.99 -17.61
N SER A 240 -18.05 12.92 -17.77
CA SER A 240 -17.34 11.78 -18.39
C SER A 240 -16.61 10.95 -17.35
N TYR A 241 -16.47 9.65 -17.61
CA TYR A 241 -15.99 8.68 -16.61
C TYR A 241 -15.04 7.68 -17.24
N GLU A 242 -13.84 8.14 -17.57
CA GLU A 242 -12.85 7.35 -18.28
C GLU A 242 -11.61 7.10 -17.42
N VAL A 243 -10.86 6.05 -17.80
CA VAL A 243 -9.51 5.85 -17.28
C VAL A 243 -8.54 6.65 -18.13
N GLU A 244 -7.85 7.60 -17.52
CA GLU A 244 -6.87 8.42 -18.21
C GLU A 244 -5.46 8.19 -17.64
N ASN A 245 -4.49 7.95 -18.52
CA ASN A 245 -3.08 7.86 -18.13
C ASN A 245 -2.41 9.23 -18.24
N ALA A 246 -2.30 9.95 -17.13
CA ALA A 246 -1.56 11.20 -17.01
C ALA A 246 -0.06 11.00 -16.72
N TYR A 247 0.41 9.75 -16.55
CA TYR A 247 1.80 9.40 -16.21
C TYR A 247 2.48 8.59 -17.32
N LYS A 248 2.22 8.97 -18.57
CA LYS A 248 2.67 8.24 -19.79
C LYS A 248 4.16 7.98 -19.86
N ARG A 249 5.01 8.84 -19.24
CA ARG A 249 6.48 8.67 -19.24
C ARG A 249 6.97 7.44 -18.48
N ALA A 250 6.14 6.88 -17.56
CA ALA A 250 6.50 5.75 -16.71
C ALA A 250 5.53 4.58 -16.80
N VAL A 251 4.31 4.79 -17.31
CA VAL A 251 3.27 3.80 -17.33
C VAL A 251 2.90 3.41 -18.75
N PRO A 252 3.37 2.25 -19.23
CA PRO A 252 2.89 1.67 -20.47
C PRO A 252 1.45 1.16 -20.28
N GLU A 253 0.64 1.21 -21.32
CA GLU A 253 -0.77 0.86 -21.27
C GLU A 253 -1.02 -0.57 -20.74
N GLN A 254 -0.18 -1.50 -21.13
CA GLN A 254 -0.29 -2.91 -20.74
C GLN A 254 0.55 -3.27 -19.51
N GLY A 255 1.23 -2.32 -18.88
CA GLY A 255 2.14 -2.59 -17.76
C GLY A 255 3.39 -3.38 -18.17
N ASN A 256 4.04 -4.01 -17.20
CA ASN A 256 5.25 -4.80 -17.39
C ASN A 256 4.88 -6.28 -17.63
N ALA A 257 5.04 -6.76 -18.86
CA ALA A 257 4.66 -8.12 -19.23
C ALA A 257 5.43 -9.20 -18.44
N ALA A 258 6.74 -9.02 -18.22
CA ALA A 258 7.55 -9.98 -17.48
C ALA A 258 7.16 -10.06 -16.00
N ALA A 259 6.88 -8.91 -15.36
CA ALA A 259 6.41 -8.88 -13.99
C ALA A 259 5.04 -9.54 -13.83
N ARG A 260 4.10 -9.26 -14.73
CA ARG A 260 2.77 -9.90 -14.74
C ARG A 260 2.88 -11.42 -14.94
N GLN A 261 3.68 -11.84 -15.93
CA GLN A 261 3.90 -13.28 -16.18
C GLN A 261 4.45 -14.00 -14.94
N LEU A 262 5.40 -13.39 -14.24
CA LEU A 262 5.97 -13.95 -13.01
C LEU A 262 4.91 -14.04 -11.90
N MET A 263 4.06 -13.01 -11.75
CA MET A 263 2.96 -13.03 -10.80
C MET A 263 1.94 -14.11 -11.14
N ASP A 264 1.53 -14.20 -12.41
CA ASP A 264 0.57 -15.20 -12.88
C ASP A 264 1.12 -16.65 -12.75
N GLU A 265 2.44 -16.84 -12.91
CA GLU A 265 3.12 -18.13 -12.73
C GLU A 265 3.07 -18.59 -11.26
N MET A 266 3.31 -17.70 -10.32
CA MET A 266 3.62 -18.09 -8.94
C MET A 266 2.52 -17.73 -7.92
N LEU A 267 1.62 -16.83 -8.26
CA LEU A 267 0.55 -16.35 -7.37
C LEU A 267 -0.83 -16.64 -7.92
N GLU A 268 -1.78 -16.76 -7.01
CA GLU A 268 -3.21 -16.81 -7.29
C GLU A 268 -3.96 -15.84 -6.37
N PRO A 269 -5.08 -15.24 -6.80
CA PRO A 269 -5.91 -14.40 -5.95
C PRO A 269 -6.48 -15.19 -4.77
N CYS A 270 -6.64 -14.50 -3.64
CA CYS A 270 -7.32 -15.01 -2.46
C CYS A 270 -8.08 -13.89 -1.76
N ASP A 271 -9.03 -14.27 -0.92
CA ASP A 271 -9.68 -13.32 -0.01
C ASP A 271 -8.65 -12.86 1.01
N GLN A 272 -8.64 -11.56 1.30
CA GLN A 272 -7.66 -10.96 2.19
C GLN A 272 -8.35 -10.04 3.19
N ASP A 273 -8.00 -10.19 4.46
CA ASP A 273 -8.37 -9.21 5.48
C ASP A 273 -7.49 -7.95 5.33
N TRP A 274 -8.11 -6.79 5.27
CA TRP A 274 -7.47 -5.49 5.24
C TRP A 274 -7.68 -4.82 6.59
N ARG A 275 -6.59 -4.53 7.28
CA ARG A 275 -6.62 -3.95 8.63
C ARG A 275 -7.56 -2.76 8.73
N GLY A 276 -8.59 -2.87 9.55
CA GLY A 276 -9.58 -1.81 9.79
C GLY A 276 -10.66 -1.65 8.70
N ILE A 277 -10.57 -2.41 7.60
CA ILE A 277 -11.59 -2.42 6.54
C ILE A 277 -12.37 -3.73 6.57
N GLY A 278 -11.69 -4.87 6.80
CA GLY A 278 -12.28 -6.19 6.82
C GLY A 278 -11.85 -7.05 5.63
N ILE A 279 -12.52 -8.20 5.48
CA ILE A 279 -12.24 -9.15 4.41
C ILE A 279 -12.76 -8.62 3.08
N ILE A 280 -11.85 -8.47 2.12
CA ILE A 280 -12.18 -8.09 0.74
C ILE A 280 -11.94 -9.30 -0.17
N PRO A 281 -12.96 -9.77 -0.89
CA PRO A 281 -12.83 -10.91 -1.79
C PRO A 281 -11.79 -10.68 -2.89
N SER A 282 -10.99 -11.70 -3.18
CA SER A 282 -9.98 -11.70 -4.25
C SER A 282 -9.01 -10.51 -4.24
N SER A 283 -8.77 -9.93 -3.08
CA SER A 283 -7.91 -8.74 -2.89
C SER A 283 -6.51 -9.04 -2.37
N GLY A 284 -6.23 -10.30 -2.10
CA GLY A 284 -4.92 -10.80 -1.72
C GLY A 284 -4.29 -11.66 -2.81
N LEU A 285 -2.99 -11.90 -2.65
CA LEU A 285 -2.21 -12.79 -3.49
C LEU A 285 -1.51 -13.83 -2.61
N GLN A 286 -1.75 -15.10 -2.89
CA GLN A 286 -1.09 -16.22 -2.23
C GLN A 286 -0.29 -17.07 -3.22
N LEU A 287 0.66 -17.87 -2.72
CA LEU A 287 1.42 -18.79 -3.55
C LEU A 287 0.52 -19.89 -4.13
N ARG A 288 0.65 -20.16 -5.41
CA ARG A 288 0.01 -21.31 -6.07
C ARG A 288 0.46 -22.64 -5.44
N SER A 289 -0.32 -23.69 -5.68
CA SER A 289 -0.12 -25.02 -5.09
C SER A 289 1.30 -25.57 -5.28
N GLU A 290 1.92 -25.31 -6.43
CA GLU A 290 3.27 -25.76 -6.78
C GLU A 290 4.36 -25.15 -5.91
N TYR A 291 4.08 -23.96 -5.35
CA TYR A 291 5.01 -23.20 -4.52
C TYR A 291 4.65 -23.23 -3.02
N LYS A 292 3.55 -23.90 -2.63
CA LYS A 292 3.07 -23.92 -1.22
C LYS A 292 4.10 -24.44 -0.21
N ARG A 293 5.04 -25.28 -0.62
CA ARG A 293 6.16 -25.73 0.25
C ARG A 293 7.02 -24.60 0.77
N TYR A 294 7.06 -23.44 0.08
CA TYR A 294 7.77 -22.24 0.48
C TYR A 294 6.92 -21.27 1.32
N SER A 295 5.65 -21.57 1.54
CA SER A 295 4.80 -20.80 2.43
C SER A 295 5.16 -21.10 3.88
N SER A 296 5.53 -20.08 4.65
CA SER A 296 5.80 -20.24 6.08
C SER A 296 4.56 -20.69 6.86
N ARG A 297 3.35 -20.27 6.43
CA ARG A 297 2.09 -20.73 7.04
C ARG A 297 1.91 -22.25 6.90
N MET A 298 2.26 -22.81 5.74
CA MET A 298 2.18 -24.27 5.51
C MET A 298 3.31 -25.02 6.21
N ARG A 299 4.48 -24.41 6.32
CA ARG A 299 5.66 -25.04 6.94
C ARG A 299 5.55 -25.12 8.48
N PHE A 300 5.13 -24.03 9.12
CA PHE A 300 5.10 -23.93 10.58
C PHE A 300 3.75 -24.27 11.20
N GLN A 301 2.64 -24.09 10.48
CA GLN A 301 1.27 -24.40 10.92
C GLN A 301 0.91 -23.86 12.31
N LEU A 302 1.43 -22.68 12.66
CA LEU A 302 1.17 -22.04 13.95
C LEU A 302 -0.30 -21.62 14.05
N ARG A 303 -0.92 -21.85 15.21
CA ARG A 303 -2.31 -21.40 15.44
C ARG A 303 -2.35 -19.89 15.63
N PRO A 304 -3.35 -19.20 15.04
CA PRO A 304 -3.59 -17.79 15.33
C PRO A 304 -3.83 -17.56 16.82
N GLU A 305 -3.55 -16.35 17.32
CA GLU A 305 -4.03 -15.96 18.65
C GLU A 305 -5.52 -15.65 18.62
N GLU A 306 -6.28 -16.16 19.60
CA GLU A 306 -7.73 -15.97 19.63
C GLU A 306 -8.17 -14.61 20.20
N ASN A 307 -7.28 -13.89 20.89
CA ASN A 307 -7.61 -12.64 21.57
C ASN A 307 -7.27 -11.41 20.71
N ARG A 308 -8.26 -10.90 19.97
CA ARG A 308 -8.18 -9.57 19.36
C ARG A 308 -8.45 -8.51 20.43
N ILE A 309 -7.48 -7.70 20.76
CA ILE A 309 -7.70 -6.46 21.52
C ILE A 309 -8.34 -5.46 20.55
N ALA A 310 -9.51 -4.95 20.90
CA ALA A 310 -10.15 -3.90 20.11
C ALA A 310 -9.23 -2.67 20.06
N SER A 311 -8.88 -2.25 18.86
CA SER A 311 -8.05 -1.06 18.66
C SER A 311 -8.94 0.19 18.64
N GLU A 312 -8.56 1.22 19.39
CA GLU A 312 -9.21 2.55 19.33
C GLU A 312 -8.82 3.34 18.07
N CYS A 313 -8.00 2.76 17.21
CA CYS A 313 -7.51 3.38 15.98
C CYS A 313 -8.62 3.45 14.92
N ILE A 314 -8.94 4.65 14.44
CA ILE A 314 -9.94 4.89 13.39
C ILE A 314 -9.36 4.83 11.98
N ALA A 315 -8.17 4.28 11.79
CA ALA A 315 -7.49 4.24 10.49
C ALA A 315 -8.33 3.62 9.37
N GLY A 316 -9.14 2.61 9.68
CA GLY A 316 -10.05 2.01 8.71
C GLY A 316 -11.08 3.01 8.15
N LEU A 317 -11.62 3.91 8.99
CA LEU A 317 -12.51 4.98 8.53
C LEU A 317 -11.76 6.02 7.69
N ILE A 318 -10.51 6.32 8.04
CA ILE A 318 -9.67 7.26 7.29
C ILE A 318 -9.36 6.69 5.91
N MET A 319 -8.92 5.44 5.82
CA MET A 319 -8.59 4.78 4.56
C MET A 319 -9.82 4.50 3.66
N ARG A 320 -11.03 4.56 4.20
CA ARG A 320 -12.29 4.55 3.44
C ARG A 320 -12.74 5.96 3.00
N GLY A 321 -12.00 7.01 3.38
CA GLY A 321 -12.33 8.40 3.07
C GLY A 321 -13.48 8.98 3.90
N LEU A 322 -13.89 8.32 4.98
CA LEU A 322 -15.01 8.74 5.85
C LEU A 322 -14.56 9.69 6.97
N ARG A 323 -13.26 9.70 7.29
CA ARG A 323 -12.64 10.56 8.30
C ARG A 323 -11.28 11.04 7.83
N GLN A 324 -10.76 12.07 8.50
CA GLN A 324 -9.37 12.53 8.33
C GLN A 324 -8.53 12.20 9.58
N PRO A 325 -7.19 12.21 9.49
CA PRO A 325 -6.34 12.02 10.66
C PRO A 325 -6.63 12.98 11.82
N SER A 326 -6.99 14.24 11.51
CA SER A 326 -7.40 15.26 12.49
C SER A 326 -8.67 14.91 13.28
N ASP A 327 -9.54 14.03 12.75
CA ASP A 327 -10.75 13.59 13.43
C ASP A 327 -10.47 12.52 14.50
N CYS A 328 -9.26 11.97 14.51
CA CYS A 328 -8.87 10.95 15.47
C CYS A 328 -8.55 11.57 16.84
N PRO A 329 -9.22 11.17 17.93
CA PRO A 329 -9.00 11.75 19.25
C PRO A 329 -7.57 11.53 19.78
N HIS A 330 -6.89 10.51 19.28
CA HIS A 330 -5.54 10.14 19.69
C HIS A 330 -4.45 10.76 18.83
N PHE A 331 -4.79 11.34 17.66
CA PHE A 331 -3.82 11.89 16.72
C PHE A 331 -2.96 13.01 17.35
N GLY A 332 -1.64 12.86 17.28
CA GLY A 332 -0.68 13.81 17.84
C GLY A 332 -0.64 13.86 19.38
N LYS A 333 -1.39 13.01 20.06
CA LYS A 333 -1.46 12.89 21.53
C LYS A 333 -0.94 11.53 21.96
N ALA A 334 -1.84 10.58 22.26
CA ALA A 334 -1.47 9.21 22.60
C ALA A 334 -0.91 8.43 21.38
N CYS A 335 -1.26 8.83 20.16
CA CYS A 335 -0.78 8.22 18.92
C CYS A 335 0.16 9.18 18.16
N HIS A 336 1.45 8.84 18.11
CA HIS A 336 2.50 9.60 17.44
C HIS A 336 3.59 8.63 16.92
N PRO A 337 4.56 9.05 16.06
CA PRO A 337 5.50 8.14 15.41
C PRO A 337 6.37 7.28 16.33
N THR A 338 6.62 7.73 17.58
CA THR A 338 7.37 6.93 18.57
C THR A 338 6.49 6.04 19.44
N HIS A 339 5.15 6.26 19.40
CA HIS A 339 4.15 5.43 20.08
C HIS A 339 2.90 5.28 19.19
N PRO A 340 2.99 4.52 18.09
CA PRO A 340 1.89 4.37 17.15
C PRO A 340 0.81 3.41 17.69
N LEU A 341 -0.43 3.89 17.83
CA LEU A 341 -1.59 3.04 18.13
C LEU A 341 -2.11 2.31 16.89
N GLY A 342 -1.80 2.80 15.71
CA GLY A 342 -2.18 2.21 14.43
C GLY A 342 -1.08 2.25 13.39
N ALA A 343 -1.11 1.29 12.48
CA ALA A 343 -0.11 1.13 11.43
C ALA A 343 0.12 2.38 10.56
N PRO A 344 -0.90 3.22 10.20
CA PRO A 344 -0.68 4.43 9.41
C PRO A 344 0.15 5.53 10.09
N MET A 345 0.47 5.40 11.39
CA MET A 345 1.39 6.30 12.10
C MET A 345 2.85 5.83 12.02
N VAL A 346 3.12 4.62 11.53
CA VAL A 346 4.46 4.01 11.48
C VAL A 346 5.23 4.41 10.23
N SER A 347 4.68 4.11 9.07
CA SER A 347 5.33 4.33 7.77
C SER A 347 5.16 5.77 7.30
N SER A 348 6.17 6.31 6.63
CA SER A 348 6.10 7.62 5.97
C SER A 348 5.03 7.67 4.86
N GLU A 349 4.59 6.52 4.37
CA GLU A 349 3.50 6.36 3.40
C GLU A 349 2.12 6.25 4.08
N GLY A 350 2.08 6.11 5.39
CA GLY A 350 0.84 6.10 6.15
C GLY A 350 0.29 7.52 6.30
N VAL A 351 -1.00 7.69 6.06
CA VAL A 351 -1.66 9.00 6.07
C VAL A 351 -1.48 9.73 7.41
N CYS A 352 -1.57 9.03 8.54
CA CYS A 352 -1.39 9.65 9.86
C CYS A 352 0.05 10.16 10.06
N ALA A 353 1.05 9.38 9.66
CA ALA A 353 2.45 9.80 9.76
C ALA A 353 2.78 10.97 8.83
N ALA A 354 2.22 10.98 7.61
CA ALA A 354 2.36 12.08 6.66
C ALA A 354 1.75 13.37 7.23
N TYR A 355 0.53 13.31 7.74
CA TYR A 355 -0.12 14.46 8.38
C TYR A 355 0.63 14.95 9.62
N TYR A 356 1.08 14.05 10.48
CA TYR A 356 1.84 14.41 11.69
C TYR A 356 3.14 15.15 11.35
N ARG A 357 3.78 14.80 10.25
CA ARG A 357 5.06 15.37 9.85
C ARG A 357 4.93 16.70 9.13
N TYR A 358 3.87 16.92 8.36
CA TYR A 358 3.80 18.02 7.39
C TYR A 358 2.63 18.99 7.60
N LYS A 359 1.66 18.63 8.39
CA LYS A 359 0.50 19.44 8.78
C LYS A 359 0.49 19.72 10.28
#